data_1047252bd4f6906bbb92dcc72a1c794e
#
_entry.id   1047252bd4f6906bbb92dcc72a1c794e
#
_cell.length_a   1.000
_cell.length_b   1.000
_cell.length_c   1.000
_cell.angle_alpha   90.00
_cell.angle_beta   90.00
_cell.angle_gamma   90.00
#
_symmetry.space_group_name_H-M   'P 1'
#
loop_
_entity.id
_entity.type
_entity.pdbx_description
1 polymer ?
#
loop_
_entity_poly.entity_id
_entity_poly.type
_entity_poly.pdbx_seq_one_letter_code
_entity_poly.pdbx_strand_id
1 'polypeptide(L)'
;MAHTDNAAVRFVDSHLDAGRADKPAFCEVDGKKRTLTYGALAHGSGRAAAAMQAAGLRREERAAMLLLDTNEYPLLFWGALKAGVVAVPLNTLLSASIYDVILRDSRASALFVSAALYDTVAPVLGDNPWLRKIVVVGGGAPAGTISYDDFMTGHEIAETADVSPDDVAFWLYSSGSTGQPKGVTHVHRSLAATADTYGTNVFGVQEDDLVYSAAKIFFAYGLGNAMTFPMSVGATTLLFAGRPTPDGVIDILASHRPTLFCGVPTLFSAMLAQLEGGAKADFALRLCISAGEALPEATGIGWHAKTGVDILDGVGSTEMLHIFLSNCEGDVVYGTSGVAVPGYNLRLVGEDGNEVDVGEIGELLVAGESASDGYWNQRDKSRATFEGVWTRTGDKYERRADGRYIYCGRTDDLFKVSGIWVSPFEVEQSITAHPSVVEAAVVAAADDSGLLKPKAYVVLKDGADSQDIDSSIKSLVKDDIGKWKYPRWVEVVDDLPKTATGKIQRFKLRDGA
;
A
#
# COMPACT_ATOMS: atom_id res chain seq x y z
N MET A 1 36.36 -12.28 2.60
CA MET A 1 34.95 -12.51 2.94
C MET A 1 34.15 -11.76 1.90
N ALA A 2 33.37 -12.46 1.10
CA ALA A 2 32.43 -11.79 0.20
C ALA A 2 31.42 -11.03 1.08
N HIS A 3 31.33 -9.73 0.90
CA HIS A 3 30.31 -8.93 1.53
C HIS A 3 29.06 -9.08 0.67
N THR A 4 28.11 -9.89 1.13
CA THR A 4 26.84 -9.91 0.44
C THR A 4 26.00 -8.75 0.91
N ASP A 5 25.60 -7.87 0.00
CA ASP A 5 24.67 -6.77 0.22
C ASP A 5 23.21 -7.24 0.11
N ASN A 6 22.98 -8.56 0.23
CA ASN A 6 21.67 -9.17 0.22
C ASN A 6 20.84 -8.67 1.41
N ALA A 7 19.68 -8.09 1.12
CA ALA A 7 18.79 -7.54 2.16
C ALA A 7 18.42 -8.60 3.23
N ALA A 8 18.34 -9.89 2.87
CA ALA A 8 18.05 -10.95 3.84
C ALA A 8 19.11 -11.06 4.95
N VAL A 9 20.37 -10.70 4.68
CA VAL A 9 21.41 -10.69 5.73
C VAL A 9 21.07 -9.66 6.79
N ARG A 10 20.68 -8.46 6.37
CA ARG A 10 20.31 -7.38 7.28
C ARG A 10 19.01 -7.66 8.04
N PHE A 11 17.95 -8.07 7.33
CA PHE A 11 16.62 -8.17 7.92
C PHE A 11 16.33 -9.52 8.59
N VAL A 12 17.10 -10.56 8.28
CA VAL A 12 16.89 -11.92 8.81
C VAL A 12 18.09 -12.40 9.61
N ASP A 13 19.26 -12.51 8.98
CA ASP A 13 20.40 -13.23 9.58
C ASP A 13 21.05 -12.45 10.71
N SER A 14 21.09 -11.13 10.64
CA SER A 14 21.65 -10.24 11.68
C SER A 14 21.00 -10.44 13.06
N HIS A 15 19.77 -10.93 13.11
CA HIS A 15 19.07 -11.19 14.38
C HIS A 15 19.66 -12.39 15.15
N LEU A 16 20.30 -13.33 14.45
CA LEU A 16 21.00 -14.44 15.10
C LEU A 16 22.22 -13.92 15.88
N ASP A 17 23.00 -13.07 15.24
CA ASP A 17 24.18 -12.44 15.85
C ASP A 17 23.79 -11.49 17.00
N ALA A 18 22.61 -10.87 16.90
CA ALA A 18 22.04 -10.02 17.94
C ALA A 18 21.38 -10.78 19.10
N GLY A 19 21.42 -12.13 19.09
CA GLY A 19 20.86 -12.96 20.15
C GLY A 19 19.33 -13.04 20.17
N ARG A 20 18.66 -12.72 19.07
CA ARG A 20 17.17 -12.70 18.96
C ARG A 20 16.59 -13.99 18.38
N ALA A 21 17.35 -15.09 18.30
CA ALA A 21 16.91 -16.33 17.66
C ALA A 21 15.55 -16.84 18.18
N ASP A 22 15.32 -16.78 19.50
CA ASP A 22 14.09 -17.26 20.13
C ASP A 22 12.96 -16.23 20.18
N LYS A 23 13.23 -14.99 19.79
CA LYS A 23 12.23 -13.93 19.79
C LYS A 23 11.21 -14.14 18.67
N PRO A 24 9.90 -13.96 18.92
CA PRO A 24 8.89 -13.94 17.86
C PRO A 24 9.17 -12.85 16.85
N ALA A 25 9.24 -13.22 15.57
CA ALA A 25 9.24 -12.28 14.44
C ALA A 25 7.81 -12.05 13.93
N PHE A 26 7.05 -13.16 13.79
CA PHE A 26 5.68 -13.13 13.29
C PHE A 26 4.77 -14.04 14.13
N CYS A 27 3.55 -13.54 14.40
CA CYS A 27 2.51 -14.28 15.10
C CYS A 27 1.22 -14.26 14.28
N GLU A 28 0.72 -15.41 13.85
CA GLU A 28 -0.59 -15.51 13.19
C GLU A 28 -1.70 -15.33 14.23
N VAL A 29 -2.64 -14.40 13.95
CA VAL A 29 -3.78 -14.15 14.86
C VAL A 29 -5.02 -14.95 14.47
N ASP A 30 -5.04 -15.54 13.28
CA ASP A 30 -6.10 -16.40 12.77
C ASP A 30 -5.55 -17.76 12.30
N GLY A 31 -6.39 -18.60 11.74
CA GLY A 31 -5.99 -19.90 11.21
C GLY A 31 -5.35 -20.79 12.27
N LYS A 32 -4.09 -21.19 12.05
CA LYS A 32 -3.35 -22.09 12.95
C LYS A 32 -2.74 -21.41 14.18
N LYS A 33 -2.76 -20.07 14.23
CA LYS A 33 -2.20 -19.25 15.31
C LYS A 33 -0.75 -19.63 15.68
N ARG A 34 0.09 -19.77 14.65
CA ARG A 34 1.50 -20.17 14.80
C ARG A 34 2.38 -18.96 15.07
N THR A 35 3.46 -19.19 15.79
CA THR A 35 4.54 -18.21 15.97
C THR A 35 5.76 -18.63 15.17
N LEU A 36 6.37 -17.69 14.45
CA LEU A 36 7.62 -17.84 13.73
C LEU A 36 8.67 -16.97 14.44
N THR A 37 9.69 -17.60 15.04
CA THR A 37 10.80 -16.86 15.67
C THR A 37 11.81 -16.40 14.62
N TYR A 38 12.67 -15.44 14.97
CA TYR A 38 13.75 -14.99 14.08
C TYR A 38 14.70 -16.12 13.69
N GLY A 39 15.01 -17.02 14.61
CA GLY A 39 15.82 -18.21 14.33
C GLY A 39 15.14 -19.17 13.34
N ALA A 40 13.84 -19.43 13.56
CA ALA A 40 13.06 -20.26 12.65
C ALA A 40 12.89 -19.60 11.26
N LEU A 41 12.78 -18.28 11.20
CA LEU A 41 12.75 -17.52 9.96
C LEU A 41 14.08 -17.61 9.20
N ALA A 42 15.22 -17.44 9.90
CA ALA A 42 16.54 -17.53 9.27
C ALA A 42 16.79 -18.92 8.68
N HIS A 43 16.51 -19.97 9.44
CA HIS A 43 16.64 -21.37 8.98
C HIS A 43 15.64 -21.69 7.87
N GLY A 44 14.37 -21.34 8.06
CA GLY A 44 13.32 -21.64 7.10
C GLY A 44 13.51 -20.92 5.76
N SER A 45 13.92 -19.66 5.77
CA SER A 45 14.23 -18.91 4.53
C SER A 45 15.48 -19.47 3.83
N GLY A 46 16.50 -19.91 4.56
CA GLY A 46 17.67 -20.59 3.99
C GLY A 46 17.30 -21.92 3.31
N ARG A 47 16.39 -22.70 3.94
CA ARG A 47 15.84 -23.93 3.33
C ARG A 47 14.96 -23.63 2.12
N ALA A 48 14.16 -22.57 2.15
CA ALA A 48 13.36 -22.14 1.00
C ALA A 48 14.27 -21.74 -0.18
N ALA A 49 15.40 -21.08 0.09
CA ALA A 49 16.40 -20.78 -0.93
C ALA A 49 16.96 -22.06 -1.58
N ALA A 50 17.37 -23.05 -0.77
CA ALA A 50 17.84 -24.34 -1.26
C ALA A 50 16.77 -25.08 -2.08
N ALA A 51 15.52 -25.07 -1.61
CA ALA A 51 14.39 -25.65 -2.33
C ALA A 51 14.14 -24.99 -3.68
N MET A 52 14.22 -23.66 -3.76
CA MET A 52 14.11 -22.92 -5.02
C MET A 52 15.23 -23.30 -6.00
N GLN A 53 16.47 -23.37 -5.53
CA GLN A 53 17.62 -23.81 -6.33
C GLN A 53 17.45 -25.25 -6.83
N ALA A 54 17.05 -26.18 -5.94
CA ALA A 54 16.78 -27.58 -6.30
C ALA A 54 15.63 -27.72 -7.30
N ALA A 55 14.61 -26.85 -7.22
CA ALA A 55 13.53 -26.78 -8.18
C ALA A 55 13.96 -26.20 -9.55
N GLY A 56 15.22 -25.74 -9.68
CA GLY A 56 15.82 -25.22 -10.90
C GLY A 56 15.54 -23.73 -11.14
N LEU A 57 15.17 -22.96 -10.10
CA LEU A 57 15.11 -21.50 -10.20
C LEU A 57 16.55 -20.95 -10.17
N ARG A 58 16.81 -20.03 -11.09
CA ARG A 58 18.13 -19.38 -11.23
C ARG A 58 18.08 -17.96 -10.70
N ARG A 59 19.26 -17.40 -10.46
CA ARG A 59 19.39 -15.97 -10.13
C ARG A 59 18.64 -15.12 -11.16
N GLU A 60 18.03 -14.04 -10.69
CA GLU A 60 17.25 -13.07 -11.48
C GLU A 60 15.98 -13.64 -12.15
N GLU A 61 15.69 -14.93 -12.02
CA GLU A 61 14.36 -15.43 -12.36
C GLU A 61 13.31 -14.96 -11.36
N ARG A 62 12.07 -14.82 -11.81
CA ARG A 62 10.97 -14.31 -10.98
C ARG A 62 10.18 -15.44 -10.37
N ALA A 63 9.88 -15.30 -9.07
CA ALA A 63 8.98 -16.15 -8.33
C ALA A 63 7.74 -15.35 -7.94
N ALA A 64 6.61 -15.59 -8.60
CA ALA A 64 5.33 -14.97 -8.27
C ALA A 64 4.79 -15.51 -6.95
N MET A 65 4.28 -14.63 -6.08
CA MET A 65 3.80 -14.94 -4.74
C MET A 65 2.35 -14.50 -4.57
N LEU A 66 1.40 -15.38 -4.85
CA LEU A 66 -0.03 -15.19 -4.58
C LEU A 66 -0.37 -15.80 -3.23
N LEU A 67 0.08 -15.14 -2.17
CA LEU A 67 0.06 -15.66 -0.82
C LEU A 67 -0.78 -14.80 0.13
N LEU A 68 -1.48 -15.45 1.04
CA LEU A 68 -2.08 -14.82 2.21
C LEU A 68 -0.99 -14.50 3.24
N ASP A 69 -1.27 -13.54 4.14
CA ASP A 69 -0.36 -13.14 5.21
C ASP A 69 -0.30 -14.22 6.30
N THR A 70 0.50 -15.26 6.05
CA THR A 70 0.83 -16.37 6.95
C THR A 70 2.35 -16.48 7.11
N ASN A 71 2.81 -17.30 8.03
CA ASN A 71 4.25 -17.49 8.29
C ASN A 71 5.04 -17.96 7.06
N GLU A 72 4.41 -18.60 6.09
CA GLU A 72 5.05 -19.02 4.84
C GLU A 72 5.42 -17.83 3.95
N TYR A 73 4.71 -16.70 4.07
CA TYR A 73 5.00 -15.51 3.26
C TYR A 73 6.43 -14.99 3.49
N PRO A 74 6.83 -14.60 4.72
CA PRO A 74 8.21 -14.14 4.96
C PRO A 74 9.25 -15.23 4.69
N LEU A 75 8.94 -16.51 4.94
CA LEU A 75 9.85 -17.61 4.63
C LEU A 75 10.19 -17.70 3.15
N LEU A 76 9.18 -17.59 2.27
CA LEU A 76 9.34 -17.66 0.83
C LEU A 76 9.91 -16.36 0.24
N PHE A 77 9.50 -15.20 0.74
CA PHE A 77 10.02 -13.90 0.29
C PHE A 77 11.53 -13.80 0.55
N TRP A 78 11.94 -14.00 1.81
CA TRP A 78 13.37 -13.93 2.15
C TRP A 78 14.15 -15.10 1.57
N GLY A 79 13.51 -16.26 1.40
CA GLY A 79 14.11 -17.41 0.70
C GLY A 79 14.41 -17.09 -0.77
N ALA A 80 13.52 -16.39 -1.46
CA ALA A 80 13.77 -15.94 -2.83
C ALA A 80 14.98 -14.99 -2.90
N LEU A 81 15.03 -13.98 -2.02
CA LEU A 81 16.16 -13.06 -1.97
C LEU A 81 17.47 -13.78 -1.63
N LYS A 82 17.45 -14.72 -0.68
CA LYS A 82 18.64 -15.55 -0.35
C LYS A 82 19.10 -16.41 -1.53
N ALA A 83 18.18 -16.87 -2.37
CA ALA A 83 18.52 -17.62 -3.58
C ALA A 83 18.99 -16.73 -4.75
N GLY A 84 18.91 -15.41 -4.63
CA GLY A 84 19.11 -14.45 -5.72
C GLY A 84 17.96 -14.46 -6.74
N VAL A 85 16.80 -14.98 -6.33
CA VAL A 85 15.56 -15.01 -7.12
C VAL A 85 14.73 -13.78 -6.82
N VAL A 86 14.17 -13.15 -7.85
CA VAL A 86 13.36 -11.95 -7.73
C VAL A 86 11.96 -12.32 -7.22
N ALA A 87 11.59 -11.86 -6.02
CA ALA A 87 10.26 -12.06 -5.47
C ALA A 87 9.24 -11.12 -6.16
N VAL A 88 8.07 -11.66 -6.53
CA VAL A 88 6.99 -10.88 -7.14
C VAL A 88 5.70 -11.07 -6.36
N PRO A 89 5.51 -10.34 -5.25
CA PRO A 89 4.27 -10.31 -4.50
C PRO A 89 3.07 -9.90 -5.35
N LEU A 90 1.97 -10.64 -5.26
CA LEU A 90 0.76 -10.41 -6.03
C LEU A 90 -0.42 -10.06 -5.11
N ASN A 91 -1.20 -9.07 -5.53
CA ASN A 91 -2.46 -8.75 -4.87
C ASN A 91 -3.42 -9.94 -4.95
N THR A 92 -3.93 -10.37 -3.80
CA THR A 92 -4.80 -11.56 -3.64
C THR A 92 -6.25 -11.33 -4.07
N LEU A 93 -6.62 -10.12 -4.48
CA LEU A 93 -7.99 -9.71 -4.81
C LEU A 93 -8.21 -9.47 -6.32
N LEU A 94 -7.27 -9.90 -7.17
CA LEU A 94 -7.36 -9.70 -8.61
C LEU A 94 -8.16 -10.83 -9.28
N SER A 95 -8.63 -10.58 -10.50
CA SER A 95 -9.27 -11.60 -11.31
C SER A 95 -8.24 -12.51 -12.01
N ALA A 96 -8.68 -13.70 -12.44
CA ALA A 96 -7.86 -14.64 -13.21
C ALA A 96 -7.22 -13.98 -14.44
N SER A 97 -7.95 -13.14 -15.17
CA SER A 97 -7.45 -12.44 -16.35
C SER A 97 -6.30 -11.48 -16.04
N ILE A 98 -6.34 -10.81 -14.89
CA ILE A 98 -5.24 -9.93 -14.45
C ILE A 98 -4.04 -10.77 -14.01
N TYR A 99 -4.24 -11.90 -13.33
CA TYR A 99 -3.15 -12.82 -13.00
C TYR A 99 -2.47 -13.37 -14.26
N ASP A 100 -3.22 -13.72 -15.32
CA ASP A 100 -2.62 -14.12 -16.59
C ASP A 100 -1.69 -13.04 -17.17
N VAL A 101 -2.17 -11.79 -17.20
CA VAL A 101 -1.37 -10.64 -17.65
C VAL A 101 -0.08 -10.53 -16.83
N ILE A 102 -0.18 -10.54 -15.50
CA ILE A 102 0.97 -10.37 -14.60
C ILE A 102 1.97 -11.53 -14.73
N LEU A 103 1.50 -12.78 -14.76
CA LEU A 103 2.36 -13.95 -14.88
C LEU A 103 3.10 -14.00 -16.22
N ARG A 104 2.46 -13.57 -17.30
CA ARG A 104 3.10 -13.47 -18.64
C ARG A 104 4.06 -12.29 -18.70
N ASP A 105 3.67 -11.12 -18.21
CA ASP A 105 4.52 -9.91 -18.19
C ASP A 105 5.77 -10.13 -17.35
N SER A 106 5.62 -10.64 -16.14
CA SER A 106 6.75 -10.92 -15.23
C SER A 106 7.65 -12.07 -15.73
N ARG A 107 7.15 -12.92 -16.63
CA ARG A 107 7.83 -14.16 -17.04
C ARG A 107 8.23 -14.99 -15.83
N ALA A 108 7.32 -15.09 -14.83
CA ALA A 108 7.59 -15.83 -13.61
C ALA A 108 7.86 -17.31 -13.89
N SER A 109 8.97 -17.82 -13.37
CA SER A 109 9.37 -19.23 -13.53
C SER A 109 8.70 -20.14 -12.51
N ALA A 110 8.30 -19.57 -11.37
CA ALA A 110 7.55 -20.24 -10.32
C ALA A 110 6.39 -19.39 -9.82
N LEU A 111 5.34 -20.07 -9.37
CA LEU A 111 4.23 -19.49 -8.62
C LEU A 111 4.11 -20.18 -7.27
N PHE A 112 4.17 -19.41 -6.20
CA PHE A 112 3.77 -19.83 -4.86
C PHE A 112 2.36 -19.31 -4.62
N VAL A 113 1.41 -20.19 -4.33
CA VAL A 113 0.00 -19.82 -4.19
C VAL A 113 -0.61 -20.43 -2.94
N SER A 114 -1.30 -19.62 -2.13
CA SER A 114 -2.10 -20.15 -1.03
C SER A 114 -3.24 -21.02 -1.55
N ALA A 115 -3.47 -22.19 -0.95
CA ALA A 115 -4.49 -23.15 -1.39
C ALA A 115 -5.88 -22.51 -1.55
N ALA A 116 -6.23 -21.58 -0.66
CA ALA A 116 -7.49 -20.83 -0.72
C ALA A 116 -7.64 -19.92 -1.97
N LEU A 117 -6.54 -19.60 -2.65
CA LEU A 117 -6.52 -18.75 -3.84
C LEU A 117 -6.27 -19.53 -5.13
N TYR A 118 -5.97 -20.83 -5.03
CA TYR A 118 -5.59 -21.65 -6.17
C TYR A 118 -6.66 -21.68 -7.26
N ASP A 119 -7.93 -21.92 -6.90
CA ASP A 119 -9.02 -22.02 -7.85
C ASP A 119 -9.25 -20.73 -8.65
N THR A 120 -8.88 -19.57 -8.07
CA THR A 120 -8.98 -18.28 -8.77
C THR A 120 -7.93 -18.17 -9.89
N VAL A 121 -6.73 -18.70 -9.71
CA VAL A 121 -5.63 -18.56 -10.67
C VAL A 121 -5.50 -19.80 -11.58
N ALA A 122 -5.98 -20.94 -11.16
CA ALA A 122 -5.87 -22.22 -11.88
C ALA A 122 -6.28 -22.15 -13.37
N PRO A 123 -7.35 -21.43 -13.76
CA PRO A 123 -7.80 -21.37 -15.16
C PRO A 123 -6.73 -20.79 -16.13
N VAL A 124 -5.74 -20.04 -15.64
CA VAL A 124 -4.75 -19.34 -16.47
C VAL A 124 -3.34 -19.91 -16.36
N LEU A 125 -3.15 -21.00 -15.61
CA LEU A 125 -1.81 -21.58 -15.39
C LEU A 125 -1.34 -22.47 -16.54
N GLY A 126 -2.26 -23.16 -17.21
CA GLY A 126 -1.94 -24.24 -18.18
C GLY A 126 -1.17 -23.78 -19.42
N ASP A 127 -1.44 -22.57 -19.91
CA ASP A 127 -0.89 -22.06 -21.17
C ASP A 127 0.25 -21.03 -20.96
N ASN A 128 0.78 -20.91 -19.73
CA ASN A 128 1.86 -19.96 -19.47
C ASN A 128 3.23 -20.56 -19.85
N PRO A 129 3.92 -20.03 -20.87
CA PRO A 129 5.16 -20.62 -21.36
C PRO A 129 6.36 -20.44 -20.42
N TRP A 130 6.26 -19.56 -19.44
CA TRP A 130 7.35 -19.24 -18.51
C TRP A 130 7.26 -20.05 -17.22
N LEU A 131 6.03 -20.38 -16.81
CA LEU A 131 5.75 -20.99 -15.52
C LEU A 131 6.12 -22.49 -15.53
N ARG A 132 7.14 -22.84 -14.77
CA ARG A 132 7.67 -24.22 -14.69
C ARG A 132 7.32 -24.95 -13.40
N LYS A 133 7.06 -24.19 -12.33
CA LYS A 133 6.78 -24.74 -11.00
C LYS A 133 5.60 -24.02 -10.38
N ILE A 134 4.70 -24.77 -9.78
CA ILE A 134 3.59 -24.26 -9.00
C ILE A 134 3.63 -24.94 -7.65
N VAL A 135 3.78 -24.15 -6.58
CA VAL A 135 3.85 -24.63 -5.19
C VAL A 135 2.60 -24.13 -4.45
N VAL A 136 1.83 -25.08 -3.91
CA VAL A 136 0.59 -24.77 -3.17
C VAL A 136 0.88 -24.75 -1.68
N VAL A 137 0.54 -23.63 -1.03
CA VAL A 137 0.82 -23.37 0.39
C VAL A 137 -0.46 -23.52 1.22
N GLY A 138 -0.37 -24.27 2.31
CA GLY A 138 -1.45 -24.39 3.30
C GLY A 138 -2.56 -25.36 2.94
N GLY A 139 -2.35 -26.27 1.98
CA GLY A 139 -3.33 -27.28 1.57
C GLY A 139 -2.73 -28.40 0.73
N GLY A 140 -3.60 -29.31 0.27
CA GLY A 140 -3.20 -30.36 -0.67
C GLY A 140 -2.77 -29.80 -2.02
N ALA A 141 -1.88 -30.50 -2.72
CA ALA A 141 -1.40 -30.12 -4.04
C ALA A 141 -2.30 -30.73 -5.13
N PRO A 142 -3.01 -29.93 -5.95
CA PRO A 142 -3.68 -30.39 -7.15
C PRO A 142 -2.70 -31.05 -8.13
N ALA A 143 -3.23 -31.89 -9.02
CA ALA A 143 -2.40 -32.58 -10.02
C ALA A 143 -1.55 -31.60 -10.83
N GLY A 144 -0.26 -31.89 -10.98
CA GLY A 144 0.70 -31.04 -11.66
C GLY A 144 1.30 -29.90 -10.80
N THR A 145 0.96 -29.84 -9.52
CA THR A 145 1.54 -28.89 -8.55
C THR A 145 2.34 -29.62 -7.47
N ILE A 146 3.07 -28.87 -6.66
CA ILE A 146 3.90 -29.38 -5.55
C ILE A 146 3.31 -28.83 -4.25
N SER A 147 3.15 -29.66 -3.20
CA SER A 147 2.79 -29.13 -1.88
C SER A 147 3.96 -28.34 -1.28
N TYR A 148 3.64 -27.34 -0.44
CA TYR A 148 4.68 -26.58 0.26
C TYR A 148 5.55 -27.50 1.15
N ASP A 149 4.95 -28.48 1.79
CA ASP A 149 5.68 -29.42 2.66
C ASP A 149 6.67 -30.28 1.85
N ASP A 150 6.25 -30.81 0.69
CA ASP A 150 7.14 -31.54 -0.21
C ASP A 150 8.23 -30.64 -0.78
N PHE A 151 7.86 -29.40 -1.15
CA PHE A 151 8.82 -28.41 -1.67
C PHE A 151 9.90 -28.08 -0.64
N MET A 152 9.57 -27.99 0.64
CA MET A 152 10.50 -27.66 1.73
C MET A 152 11.26 -28.86 2.29
N THR A 153 10.86 -30.11 1.95
CA THR A 153 11.43 -31.32 2.56
C THR A 153 12.78 -31.69 1.96
N GLY A 154 13.72 -32.12 2.83
CA GLY A 154 15.00 -32.72 2.42
C GLY A 154 16.08 -31.71 2.02
N HIS A 155 15.87 -30.42 2.22
CA HIS A 155 16.85 -29.38 1.90
C HIS A 155 17.58 -28.89 3.16
N GLU A 156 18.90 -28.77 3.04
CA GLU A 156 19.74 -28.04 3.99
C GLU A 156 19.67 -26.53 3.69
N ILE A 157 20.26 -25.73 4.58
CA ILE A 157 20.30 -24.27 4.40
C ILE A 157 21.28 -23.95 3.26
N ALA A 158 20.82 -23.20 2.25
CA ALA A 158 21.69 -22.67 1.22
C ALA A 158 22.51 -21.48 1.73
N GLU A 159 23.70 -21.29 1.16
CA GLU A 159 24.41 -20.03 1.30
C GLU A 159 23.58 -18.90 0.66
N THR A 160 23.53 -17.76 1.35
CA THR A 160 22.87 -16.56 0.80
C THR A 160 23.62 -16.08 -0.43
N ALA A 161 22.91 -15.85 -1.52
CA ALA A 161 23.50 -15.38 -2.77
C ALA A 161 24.24 -14.06 -2.57
N ASP A 162 25.45 -14.00 -3.09
CA ASP A 162 26.23 -12.78 -3.19
C ASP A 162 25.63 -11.86 -4.25
N VAL A 163 25.22 -10.67 -3.87
CA VAL A 163 24.53 -9.69 -4.73
C VAL A 163 25.08 -8.29 -4.48
N SER A 164 24.95 -7.43 -5.49
CA SER A 164 25.12 -5.99 -5.33
C SER A 164 23.88 -5.40 -4.64
N PRO A 165 24.03 -4.30 -3.87
CA PRO A 165 22.87 -3.58 -3.33
C PRO A 165 21.94 -3.05 -4.44
N ASP A 166 22.43 -2.95 -5.66
CA ASP A 166 21.69 -2.51 -6.86
C ASP A 166 21.11 -3.66 -7.70
N ASP A 167 21.34 -4.92 -7.31
CA ASP A 167 20.67 -6.05 -7.96
C ASP A 167 19.17 -6.01 -7.64
N VAL A 168 18.34 -6.35 -8.63
CA VAL A 168 16.88 -6.40 -8.46
C VAL A 168 16.50 -7.50 -7.47
N ALA A 169 15.84 -7.11 -6.38
CA ALA A 169 15.44 -8.01 -5.31
C ALA A 169 13.98 -8.48 -5.43
N PHE A 170 13.08 -7.58 -5.80
CA PHE A 170 11.65 -7.86 -5.89
C PHE A 170 10.95 -6.88 -6.81
N TRP A 171 9.73 -7.23 -7.23
CA TRP A 171 8.83 -6.33 -7.97
C TRP A 171 7.51 -6.20 -7.25
N LEU A 172 6.88 -5.04 -7.38
CA LEU A 172 5.51 -4.82 -6.97
C LEU A 172 4.69 -4.38 -8.17
N TYR A 173 3.54 -5.02 -8.38
CA TYR A 173 2.64 -4.61 -9.45
C TYR A 173 1.68 -3.54 -8.95
N SER A 174 1.64 -2.41 -9.65
CA SER A 174 0.67 -1.34 -9.42
C SER A 174 -0.30 -1.22 -10.60
N SER A 175 -1.54 -0.80 -10.31
CA SER A 175 -2.52 -0.45 -11.35
C SER A 175 -2.23 0.97 -11.82
N GLY A 176 -1.88 1.13 -13.09
CA GLY A 176 -1.77 2.46 -13.70
C GLY A 176 -3.15 3.10 -13.93
N SER A 177 -3.19 4.41 -14.24
CA SER A 177 -4.40 5.14 -14.65
C SER A 177 -5.10 4.50 -15.87
N THR A 178 -4.36 3.73 -16.67
CA THR A 178 -4.88 2.96 -17.82
C THR A 178 -5.49 1.61 -17.45
N GLY A 179 -5.51 1.23 -16.16
CA GLY A 179 -6.03 -0.05 -15.68
C GLY A 179 -5.11 -1.27 -15.92
N GLN A 180 -4.05 -1.14 -16.72
CA GLN A 180 -3.11 -2.23 -16.96
C GLN A 180 -2.05 -2.31 -15.85
N PRO A 181 -1.75 -3.53 -15.33
CA PRO A 181 -0.69 -3.71 -14.34
C PRO A 181 0.69 -3.28 -14.88
N LYS A 182 1.49 -2.67 -14.02
CA LYS A 182 2.88 -2.32 -14.30
C LYS A 182 3.78 -2.86 -13.19
N GLY A 183 4.81 -3.60 -13.55
CA GLY A 183 5.81 -4.11 -12.61
C GLY A 183 6.82 -3.03 -12.26
N VAL A 184 6.84 -2.62 -11.00
CA VAL A 184 7.79 -1.65 -10.44
C VAL A 184 8.96 -2.44 -9.86
N THR A 185 10.16 -2.24 -10.37
CA THR A 185 11.34 -3.02 -9.97
C THR A 185 12.05 -2.36 -8.80
N HIS A 186 12.37 -3.12 -7.76
CA HIS A 186 13.11 -2.63 -6.60
C HIS A 186 14.37 -3.45 -6.36
N VAL A 187 15.41 -2.77 -5.93
CA VAL A 187 16.73 -3.34 -5.63
C VAL A 187 16.87 -3.65 -4.14
N HIS A 188 17.91 -4.41 -3.76
CA HIS A 188 18.13 -4.79 -2.36
C HIS A 188 18.24 -3.59 -1.42
N ARG A 189 18.93 -2.51 -1.82
CA ARG A 189 19.06 -1.29 -0.98
C ARG A 189 17.76 -0.58 -0.71
N SER A 190 16.74 -0.69 -1.59
CA SER A 190 15.46 0.01 -1.42
C SER A 190 14.75 -0.36 -0.12
N LEU A 191 14.87 -1.63 0.34
CA LEU A 191 14.30 -2.10 1.60
C LEU A 191 14.99 -1.41 2.81
N ALA A 192 16.32 -1.32 2.78
CA ALA A 192 17.09 -0.64 3.81
C ALA A 192 16.79 0.86 3.83
N ALA A 193 16.74 1.51 2.65
CA ALA A 193 16.47 2.93 2.53
C ALA A 193 15.14 3.33 3.18
N THR A 194 14.04 2.57 2.94
CA THR A 194 12.75 2.88 3.57
C THR A 194 12.74 2.62 5.08
N ALA A 195 13.43 1.58 5.56
CA ALA A 195 13.55 1.29 6.99
C ALA A 195 14.36 2.37 7.72
N ASP A 196 15.46 2.84 7.14
CA ASP A 196 16.35 3.85 7.73
C ASP A 196 15.75 5.27 7.69
N THR A 197 14.88 5.55 6.72
CA THR A 197 14.21 6.85 6.59
C THR A 197 12.87 6.84 7.34
N TYR A 198 11.82 6.30 6.75
CA TYR A 198 10.49 6.33 7.32
C TYR A 198 10.37 5.43 8.57
N GLY A 199 10.86 4.20 8.50
CA GLY A 199 10.77 3.24 9.60
C GLY A 199 11.36 3.75 10.90
N THR A 200 12.53 4.37 10.83
CA THR A 200 13.25 4.91 12.00
C THR A 200 12.76 6.29 12.42
N ASN A 201 12.60 7.23 11.46
CA ASN A 201 12.42 8.64 11.82
C ASN A 201 10.96 9.06 11.99
N VAL A 202 9.99 8.30 11.43
CA VAL A 202 8.56 8.66 11.47
C VAL A 202 7.75 7.57 12.14
N PHE A 203 7.82 6.33 11.65
CA PHE A 203 7.15 5.20 12.27
C PHE A 203 7.69 4.92 13.67
N GLY A 204 9.00 5.16 13.87
CA GLY A 204 9.65 5.09 15.19
C GLY A 204 9.47 3.73 15.85
N VAL A 205 9.47 2.64 15.04
CA VAL A 205 9.31 1.28 15.54
C VAL A 205 10.47 0.89 16.44
N GLN A 206 10.17 0.26 17.57
CA GLN A 206 11.13 -0.18 18.59
C GLN A 206 11.14 -1.70 18.71
N GLU A 207 12.20 -2.25 19.31
CA GLU A 207 12.36 -3.69 19.43
C GLU A 207 11.22 -4.39 20.19
N ASP A 208 10.65 -3.74 21.19
CA ASP A 208 9.57 -4.26 22.03
C ASP A 208 8.16 -3.99 21.47
N ASP A 209 8.05 -3.33 20.31
CA ASP A 209 6.76 -3.12 19.67
C ASP A 209 6.13 -4.43 19.15
N LEU A 210 4.81 -4.44 19.24
CA LEU A 210 3.94 -5.40 18.58
C LEU A 210 3.18 -4.66 17.47
N VAL A 211 3.46 -5.00 16.23
CA VAL A 211 2.92 -4.28 15.07
C VAL A 211 1.78 -5.06 14.43
N TYR A 212 0.69 -4.38 14.12
CA TYR A 212 -0.39 -4.91 13.29
C TYR A 212 -0.65 -3.99 12.09
N SER A 213 -0.59 -4.56 10.90
CA SER A 213 -0.94 -3.86 9.65
C SER A 213 -2.18 -4.49 9.02
N ALA A 214 -3.22 -3.69 8.80
CA ALA A 214 -4.37 -4.09 8.00
C ALA A 214 -4.05 -4.11 6.50
N ALA A 215 -3.04 -3.32 6.06
CA ALA A 215 -2.52 -3.40 4.71
C ALA A 215 -1.67 -4.67 4.54
N LYS A 216 -1.97 -5.46 3.50
CA LYS A 216 -1.35 -6.75 3.23
C LYS A 216 0.09 -6.60 2.75
N ILE A 217 0.93 -7.62 3.06
CA ILE A 217 2.37 -7.61 2.75
C ILE A 217 2.66 -7.48 1.24
N PHE A 218 1.76 -7.90 0.37
CA PHE A 218 1.94 -7.75 -1.08
C PHE A 218 1.84 -6.30 -1.58
N PHE A 219 1.44 -5.33 -0.76
CA PHE A 219 1.51 -3.91 -1.07
C PHE A 219 2.80 -3.30 -0.52
N ALA A 220 3.34 -2.28 -1.19
CA ALA A 220 4.49 -1.52 -0.70
C ALA A 220 4.31 -1.04 0.75
N TYR A 221 3.14 -0.49 1.06
CA TYR A 221 2.77 -0.02 2.40
C TYR A 221 2.77 -1.17 3.43
N GLY A 222 2.14 -2.31 3.11
CA GLY A 222 2.12 -3.48 4.00
C GLY A 222 3.48 -4.17 4.12
N LEU A 223 4.27 -4.21 3.03
CA LEU A 223 5.63 -4.77 3.03
C LEU A 223 6.53 -4.05 4.04
N GLY A 224 6.48 -2.72 4.07
CA GLY A 224 7.18 -1.91 5.06
C GLY A 224 6.66 -2.18 6.46
N ASN A 225 5.39 -1.89 6.69
CA ASN A 225 4.79 -1.86 8.03
C ASN A 225 4.70 -3.23 8.70
N ALA A 226 4.39 -4.30 7.93
CA ALA A 226 4.22 -5.64 8.48
C ALA A 226 5.49 -6.51 8.40
N MET A 227 6.52 -6.09 7.66
CA MET A 227 7.70 -6.94 7.49
C MET A 227 9.01 -6.17 7.69
N THR A 228 9.38 -5.25 6.80
CA THR A 228 10.74 -4.72 6.84
C THR A 228 11.01 -3.78 8.01
N PHE A 229 10.06 -2.94 8.41
CA PHE A 229 10.28 -2.02 9.52
C PHE A 229 10.35 -2.72 10.88
N PRO A 230 9.40 -3.59 11.26
CA PRO A 230 9.53 -4.38 12.47
C PRO A 230 10.82 -5.21 12.48
N MET A 231 11.14 -5.86 11.37
CA MET A 231 12.35 -6.66 11.27
C MET A 231 13.64 -5.83 11.33
N SER A 232 13.64 -4.56 10.93
CA SER A 232 14.85 -3.72 10.99
C SER A 232 15.36 -3.53 12.42
N VAL A 233 14.48 -3.63 13.41
CA VAL A 233 14.78 -3.45 14.85
C VAL A 233 14.60 -4.73 15.68
N GLY A 234 14.05 -5.78 15.09
CA GLY A 234 13.75 -7.03 15.80
C GLY A 234 12.42 -7.00 16.56
N ALA A 235 11.45 -6.19 16.13
CA ALA A 235 10.09 -6.16 16.67
C ALA A 235 9.26 -7.38 16.23
N THR A 236 8.07 -7.52 16.76
CA THR A 236 7.13 -8.62 16.44
C THR A 236 5.97 -8.09 15.60
N THR A 237 5.55 -8.85 14.59
CA THR A 237 4.39 -8.52 13.75
C THR A 237 3.26 -9.54 13.92
N LEU A 238 2.03 -9.04 14.02
CA LEU A 238 0.81 -9.83 13.93
C LEU A 238 0.41 -10.03 12.47
N LEU A 239 0.28 -11.27 12.02
CA LEU A 239 -0.19 -11.64 10.68
C LEU A 239 -1.66 -12.03 10.74
N PHE A 240 -2.45 -11.50 9.82
CA PHE A 240 -3.87 -11.82 9.65
C PHE A 240 -4.13 -12.21 8.20
N ALA A 241 -4.42 -13.49 7.96
CA ALA A 241 -4.66 -14.01 6.61
C ALA A 241 -6.00 -13.55 6.03
N GLY A 242 -6.99 -13.31 6.90
CA GLY A 242 -8.34 -12.89 6.54
C GLY A 242 -8.43 -11.47 5.96
N ARG A 243 -9.63 -11.09 5.52
CA ARG A 243 -9.93 -9.71 5.10
C ARG A 243 -10.08 -8.83 6.35
N PRO A 244 -9.38 -7.69 6.44
CA PRO A 244 -9.52 -6.77 7.57
C PRO A 244 -10.88 -6.04 7.47
N THR A 245 -11.83 -6.46 8.30
CA THR A 245 -13.11 -5.77 8.51
C THR A 245 -13.02 -4.89 9.76
N PRO A 246 -13.81 -3.81 9.88
CA PRO A 246 -13.77 -2.95 11.06
C PRO A 246 -13.91 -3.71 12.38
N ASP A 247 -14.91 -4.62 12.50
CA ASP A 247 -15.12 -5.46 13.69
C ASP A 247 -13.91 -6.36 13.97
N GLY A 248 -13.42 -7.08 12.95
CA GLY A 248 -12.30 -7.98 13.09
C GLY A 248 -11.00 -7.26 13.47
N VAL A 249 -10.80 -6.04 12.99
CA VAL A 249 -9.64 -5.21 13.37
C VAL A 249 -9.78 -4.73 14.81
N ILE A 250 -10.94 -4.23 15.22
CA ILE A 250 -11.21 -3.83 16.62
C ILE A 250 -10.97 -5.03 17.57
N ASP A 251 -11.43 -6.23 17.21
CA ASP A 251 -11.20 -7.45 17.99
C ASP A 251 -9.71 -7.81 18.10
N ILE A 252 -8.93 -7.68 17.01
CA ILE A 252 -7.48 -7.89 17.04
C ILE A 252 -6.80 -6.84 17.94
N LEU A 253 -7.15 -5.56 17.81
CA LEU A 253 -6.58 -4.49 18.63
C LEU A 253 -6.88 -4.70 20.13
N ALA A 254 -8.07 -5.13 20.47
CA ALA A 254 -8.49 -5.37 21.85
C ALA A 254 -7.85 -6.66 22.44
N SER A 255 -7.81 -7.76 21.66
CA SER A 255 -7.41 -9.08 22.16
C SER A 255 -5.89 -9.30 22.13
N HIS A 256 -5.20 -8.83 21.08
CA HIS A 256 -3.76 -8.99 20.90
C HIS A 256 -2.94 -7.79 21.36
N ARG A 257 -3.60 -6.64 21.56
CA ARG A 257 -3.03 -5.40 22.11
C ARG A 257 -1.75 -4.93 21.41
N PRO A 258 -1.73 -4.80 20.06
CA PRO A 258 -0.56 -4.24 19.38
C PRO A 258 -0.30 -2.80 19.85
N THR A 259 0.97 -2.39 19.79
CA THR A 259 1.41 -1.04 20.14
C THR A 259 1.39 -0.09 18.94
N LEU A 260 1.51 -0.65 17.74
CA LEU A 260 1.46 0.08 16.46
C LEU A 260 0.39 -0.52 15.56
N PHE A 261 -0.44 0.35 14.97
CA PHE A 261 -1.47 -0.04 14.01
C PHE A 261 -1.34 0.74 12.71
N CYS A 262 -1.32 0.01 11.58
CA CYS A 262 -1.27 0.60 10.25
C CYS A 262 -2.55 0.26 9.48
N GLY A 263 -3.34 1.28 9.20
CA GLY A 263 -4.61 1.17 8.50
C GLY A 263 -4.66 2.03 7.24
N VAL A 264 -5.85 2.16 6.69
CA VAL A 264 -6.18 3.06 5.58
C VAL A 264 -7.33 3.96 5.99
N PRO A 265 -7.51 5.16 5.39
CA PRO A 265 -8.52 6.13 5.81
C PRO A 265 -9.93 5.55 5.91
N THR A 266 -10.36 4.78 4.92
CA THR A 266 -11.69 4.14 4.88
C THR A 266 -11.91 3.18 6.05
N LEU A 267 -10.88 2.43 6.45
CA LEU A 267 -10.94 1.52 7.60
C LEU A 267 -11.03 2.31 8.92
N PHE A 268 -10.22 3.36 9.09
CA PHE A 268 -10.29 4.23 10.27
C PHE A 268 -11.65 4.88 10.42
N SER A 269 -12.24 5.41 9.33
CA SER A 269 -13.57 6.01 9.35
C SER A 269 -14.65 4.99 9.77
N ALA A 270 -14.59 3.78 9.22
CA ALA A 270 -15.55 2.72 9.56
C ALA A 270 -15.40 2.22 11.01
N MET A 271 -14.16 2.07 11.50
CA MET A 271 -13.88 1.73 12.90
C MET A 271 -14.35 2.83 13.85
N LEU A 272 -14.10 4.11 13.50
CA LEU A 272 -14.56 5.26 14.30
C LEU A 272 -16.08 5.25 14.46
N ALA A 273 -16.83 5.03 13.39
CA ALA A 273 -18.28 4.93 13.44
C ALA A 273 -18.77 3.83 14.41
N GLN A 274 -18.08 2.70 14.48
CA GLN A 274 -18.39 1.62 15.44
C GLN A 274 -18.05 2.01 16.88
N LEU A 275 -16.91 2.68 17.09
CA LEU A 275 -16.51 3.17 18.41
C LEU A 275 -17.46 4.26 18.92
N GLU A 276 -18.00 5.10 18.05
CA GLU A 276 -19.05 6.06 18.38
C GLU A 276 -20.37 5.36 18.69
N GLY A 277 -20.69 4.25 18.03
CA GLY A 277 -21.84 3.39 18.27
C GLY A 277 -21.78 2.58 19.58
N GLY A 278 -20.68 2.67 20.35
CA GLY A 278 -20.55 2.10 21.69
C GLY A 278 -19.55 0.94 21.83
N ALA A 279 -18.82 0.57 20.76
CA ALA A 279 -17.69 -0.33 20.89
C ALA A 279 -16.60 0.28 21.81
N LYS A 280 -15.88 -0.57 22.53
CA LYS A 280 -14.84 -0.10 23.48
C LYS A 280 -13.52 0.13 22.74
N ALA A 281 -12.87 1.25 23.05
CA ALA A 281 -11.53 1.62 22.57
C ALA A 281 -10.45 1.31 23.63
N ASP A 282 -10.46 0.10 24.21
CA ASP A 282 -9.40 -0.32 25.16
C ASP A 282 -8.25 -0.99 24.38
N PHE A 283 -7.40 -0.15 23.79
CA PHE A 283 -6.25 -0.57 23.00
C PHE A 283 -4.93 -0.26 23.71
N ALA A 284 -3.86 -0.96 23.36
CA ALA A 284 -2.50 -0.67 23.81
C ALA A 284 -1.72 0.20 22.81
N LEU A 285 -2.41 0.79 21.85
CA LEU A 285 -1.80 1.57 20.79
C LEU A 285 -1.07 2.80 21.35
N ARG A 286 0.16 3.01 20.89
CA ARG A 286 0.90 4.26 21.08
C ARG A 286 0.88 5.15 19.83
N LEU A 287 0.70 4.55 18.65
CA LEU A 287 0.70 5.26 17.38
C LEU A 287 -0.11 4.50 16.33
N CYS A 288 -0.79 5.26 15.47
CA CYS A 288 -1.43 4.76 14.26
C CYS A 288 -0.85 5.43 13.02
N ILE A 289 -0.79 4.68 11.91
CA ILE A 289 -0.36 5.17 10.60
C ILE A 289 -1.51 5.01 9.62
N SER A 290 -1.72 6.01 8.78
CA SER A 290 -2.64 5.99 7.65
C SER A 290 -1.92 6.36 6.36
N ALA A 291 -2.20 5.64 5.28
CA ALA A 291 -1.74 5.98 3.94
C ALA A 291 -2.61 5.32 2.86
N GLY A 292 -2.31 5.63 1.60
CA GLY A 292 -2.99 5.09 0.43
C GLY A 292 -4.03 6.02 -0.15
N GLU A 293 -4.68 6.82 0.68
CA GLU A 293 -5.58 7.91 0.36
C GLU A 293 -5.32 9.03 1.37
N ALA A 294 -5.80 10.25 1.14
CA ALA A 294 -5.69 11.31 2.14
C ALA A 294 -6.68 11.05 3.29
N LEU A 295 -6.20 11.16 4.53
CA LEU A 295 -7.03 10.98 5.72
C LEU A 295 -7.96 12.19 5.89
N PRO A 296 -9.30 11.99 5.94
CA PRO A 296 -10.21 13.09 6.27
C PRO A 296 -9.89 13.68 7.64
N GLU A 297 -9.81 15.00 7.72
CA GLU A 297 -9.50 15.71 8.97
C GLU A 297 -10.41 15.29 10.14
N ALA A 298 -11.72 15.21 9.88
CA ALA A 298 -12.71 14.79 10.86
C ALA A 298 -12.46 13.38 11.42
N THR A 299 -11.97 12.45 10.56
CA THR A 299 -11.62 11.09 10.99
C THR A 299 -10.43 11.09 11.94
N GLY A 300 -9.38 11.86 11.62
CA GLY A 300 -8.20 11.98 12.48
C GLY A 300 -8.54 12.59 13.86
N ILE A 301 -9.26 13.71 13.86
CA ILE A 301 -9.73 14.38 15.09
C ILE A 301 -10.62 13.45 15.92
N GLY A 302 -11.60 12.78 15.28
CA GLY A 302 -12.52 11.86 15.95
C GLY A 302 -11.82 10.65 16.55
N TRP A 303 -10.86 10.07 15.81
CA TRP A 303 -10.06 8.95 16.30
C TRP A 303 -9.24 9.34 17.53
N HIS A 304 -8.52 10.46 17.47
CA HIS A 304 -7.75 10.97 18.60
C HIS A 304 -8.64 11.25 19.81
N ALA A 305 -9.79 11.89 19.61
CA ALA A 305 -10.74 12.17 20.70
C ALA A 305 -11.27 10.87 21.36
N LYS A 306 -11.41 9.79 20.60
CA LYS A 306 -11.96 8.51 21.08
C LYS A 306 -10.93 7.60 21.72
N THR A 307 -9.69 7.60 21.21
CA THR A 307 -8.63 6.65 21.59
C THR A 307 -7.47 7.30 22.36
N GLY A 308 -7.30 8.61 22.26
CA GLY A 308 -6.13 9.35 22.77
C GLY A 308 -4.86 9.15 21.92
N VAL A 309 -4.95 8.50 20.76
CA VAL A 309 -3.81 8.13 19.90
C VAL A 309 -3.90 8.86 18.56
N ASP A 310 -2.79 9.45 18.12
CA ASP A 310 -2.73 10.12 16.84
C ASP A 310 -2.65 9.12 15.67
N ILE A 311 -3.17 9.56 14.52
CA ILE A 311 -2.93 8.93 13.22
C ILE A 311 -1.95 9.79 12.43
N LEU A 312 -0.79 9.27 12.12
CA LEU A 312 0.13 9.92 11.18
C LEU A 312 -0.33 9.61 9.76
N ASP A 313 -0.95 10.60 9.11
CA ASP A 313 -1.26 10.49 7.69
C ASP A 313 -0.01 10.74 6.86
N GLY A 314 0.19 9.91 5.85
CA GLY A 314 1.35 10.02 4.97
C GLY A 314 1.04 9.58 3.54
N VAL A 315 1.81 10.11 2.60
CA VAL A 315 1.75 9.74 1.20
C VAL A 315 3.01 9.01 0.77
N GLY A 316 2.79 7.92 0.07
CA GLY A 316 3.82 7.10 -0.55
C GLY A 316 3.35 6.58 -1.90
N SER A 317 4.24 5.91 -2.59
CA SER A 317 3.91 5.25 -3.84
C SER A 317 4.64 3.92 -3.98
N THR A 318 4.19 3.08 -4.91
CA THR A 318 4.90 1.85 -5.23
C THR A 318 6.28 2.16 -5.81
N GLU A 319 6.40 3.24 -6.57
CA GLU A 319 7.63 3.72 -7.21
C GLU A 319 8.70 4.16 -6.18
N MET A 320 8.27 4.69 -5.04
CA MET A 320 9.15 5.08 -3.93
C MET A 320 9.20 4.02 -2.82
N LEU A 321 8.56 2.89 -3.02
CA LEU A 321 8.43 1.75 -2.12
C LEU A 321 7.62 2.02 -0.85
N HIS A 322 7.67 3.21 -0.28
CA HIS A 322 6.93 3.54 0.94
C HIS A 322 6.61 5.04 1.02
N ILE A 323 6.27 5.51 2.22
CA ILE A 323 5.92 6.89 2.53
C ILE A 323 7.17 7.77 2.50
N PHE A 324 7.08 8.92 1.83
CA PHE A 324 8.13 9.93 1.68
C PHE A 324 7.70 11.33 2.16
N LEU A 325 6.45 11.50 2.49
CA LEU A 325 5.83 12.73 3.03
C LEU A 325 4.84 12.31 4.11
N SER A 326 4.94 12.83 5.35
CA SER A 326 4.13 12.36 6.48
C SER A 326 3.99 13.41 7.58
N ASN A 327 2.89 13.34 8.33
CA ASN A 327 2.83 13.87 9.67
C ASN A 327 3.80 13.11 10.59
N CYS A 328 4.23 13.73 11.68
CA CYS A 328 5.17 13.17 12.64
C CYS A 328 4.54 13.16 14.05
N GLU A 329 4.98 12.22 14.90
CA GLU A 329 4.56 12.16 16.29
C GLU A 329 4.86 13.49 17.03
N GLY A 330 3.87 14.01 17.75
CA GLY A 330 3.96 15.29 18.45
C GLY A 330 3.81 16.54 17.57
N ASP A 331 3.66 16.39 16.24
CA ASP A 331 3.47 17.48 15.27
C ASP A 331 2.45 17.12 14.19
N VAL A 332 1.30 16.58 14.60
CA VAL A 332 0.23 16.19 13.69
C VAL A 332 -0.67 17.38 13.36
N VAL A 333 -0.87 17.64 12.07
CA VAL A 333 -1.86 18.60 11.58
C VAL A 333 -2.78 17.88 10.60
N TYR A 334 -3.94 17.46 11.09
CA TYR A 334 -4.96 16.80 10.26
C TYR A 334 -5.38 17.69 9.10
N GLY A 335 -5.77 17.09 7.97
CA GLY A 335 -6.02 17.81 6.72
C GLY A 335 -4.76 18.13 5.91
N THR A 336 -3.57 17.77 6.42
CA THR A 336 -2.31 17.87 5.68
C THR A 336 -1.61 16.51 5.63
N SER A 337 -0.78 16.29 4.61
CA SER A 337 0.10 15.12 4.55
C SER A 337 1.45 15.34 5.30
N GLY A 338 1.55 16.42 6.09
CA GLY A 338 2.74 16.72 6.90
C GLY A 338 3.90 17.32 6.11
N VAL A 339 5.11 16.84 6.40
CA VAL A 339 6.39 17.33 5.83
C VAL A 339 7.19 16.21 5.19
N ALA A 340 8.24 16.56 4.45
CA ALA A 340 9.15 15.57 3.87
C ALA A 340 9.72 14.63 4.94
N VAL A 341 9.67 13.33 4.70
CA VAL A 341 10.37 12.34 5.54
C VAL A 341 11.88 12.58 5.43
N PRO A 342 12.63 12.58 6.53
CA PRO A 342 14.09 12.73 6.49
C PRO A 342 14.73 11.73 5.50
N GLY A 343 15.57 12.24 4.61
CA GLY A 343 16.19 11.46 3.52
C GLY A 343 15.49 11.60 2.17
N TYR A 344 14.33 12.25 2.11
CA TYR A 344 13.65 12.58 0.85
C TYR A 344 13.66 14.07 0.58
N ASN A 345 13.81 14.43 -0.69
CA ASN A 345 13.66 15.80 -1.18
C ASN A 345 12.36 15.90 -2.00
N LEU A 346 11.63 16.98 -1.81
CA LEU A 346 10.35 17.23 -2.48
C LEU A 346 10.41 18.52 -3.30
N ARG A 347 9.76 18.52 -4.46
CA ARG A 347 9.56 19.70 -5.30
C ARG A 347 8.12 19.74 -5.79
N LEU A 348 7.55 20.93 -5.87
CA LEU A 348 6.28 21.16 -6.57
C LEU A 348 6.58 21.89 -7.88
N VAL A 349 6.17 21.31 -9.01
CA VAL A 349 6.41 21.89 -10.33
C VAL A 349 5.10 22.22 -11.04
N GLY A 350 5.12 23.38 -11.72
CA GLY A 350 4.02 23.84 -12.55
C GLY A 350 3.96 23.13 -13.91
N GLU A 351 3.01 23.55 -14.75
CA GLU A 351 2.86 23.03 -16.13
C GLU A 351 4.05 23.38 -17.03
N ASP A 352 4.77 24.44 -16.70
CA ASP A 352 5.99 24.89 -17.39
C ASP A 352 7.26 24.15 -16.94
N GLY A 353 7.15 23.25 -15.96
CA GLY A 353 8.25 22.48 -15.39
C GLY A 353 9.08 23.24 -14.35
N ASN A 354 8.74 24.52 -14.07
CA ASN A 354 9.39 25.30 -13.03
C ASN A 354 8.80 25.01 -11.64
N GLU A 355 9.58 25.24 -10.59
CA GLU A 355 9.09 25.13 -9.21
C GLU A 355 8.08 26.25 -8.93
N VAL A 356 6.95 25.89 -8.28
CA VAL A 356 5.89 26.84 -7.92
C VAL A 356 6.16 27.50 -6.57
N ASP A 357 5.58 28.68 -6.35
CA ASP A 357 5.68 29.41 -5.10
C ASP A 357 4.83 28.74 -3.98
N VAL A 358 5.09 29.17 -2.71
CA VAL A 358 4.28 28.77 -1.57
C VAL A 358 2.84 29.23 -1.75
N GLY A 359 1.88 28.32 -1.53
CA GLY A 359 0.45 28.56 -1.76
C GLY A 359 -0.02 28.29 -3.18
N GLU A 360 0.87 27.88 -4.08
CA GLU A 360 0.51 27.48 -5.44
C GLU A 360 0.47 25.96 -5.59
N ILE A 361 -0.42 25.48 -6.46
CA ILE A 361 -0.59 24.04 -6.73
C ILE A 361 0.40 23.61 -7.80
N GLY A 362 1.23 22.60 -7.47
CA GLY A 362 2.17 21.96 -8.38
C GLY A 362 2.08 20.43 -8.37
N GLU A 363 2.65 19.79 -9.37
CA GLU A 363 2.87 18.34 -9.33
C GLU A 363 4.02 18.02 -8.37
N LEU A 364 3.79 17.06 -7.49
CA LEU A 364 4.79 16.63 -6.51
C LEU A 364 5.81 15.69 -7.18
N LEU A 365 7.07 16.10 -7.12
CA LEU A 365 8.24 15.29 -7.46
C LEU A 365 8.97 14.92 -6.18
N VAL A 366 9.47 13.69 -6.13
CA VAL A 366 10.22 13.18 -4.96
C VAL A 366 11.55 12.57 -5.39
N ALA A 367 12.60 12.82 -4.61
CA ALA A 367 13.91 12.19 -4.77
C ALA A 367 14.32 11.52 -3.46
N GLY A 368 14.78 10.27 -3.53
CA GLY A 368 15.23 9.47 -2.39
C GLY A 368 15.77 8.11 -2.83
N GLU A 369 16.57 7.48 -1.98
CA GLU A 369 17.30 6.24 -2.31
C GLU A 369 16.40 5.02 -2.53
N SER A 370 15.15 5.06 -2.08
CA SER A 370 14.19 3.97 -2.27
C SER A 370 13.50 3.97 -3.64
N ALA A 371 13.75 5.01 -4.46
CA ALA A 371 13.15 5.13 -5.78
C ALA A 371 13.44 3.90 -6.64
N SER A 372 12.41 3.45 -7.36
CA SER A 372 12.57 2.42 -8.40
C SER A 372 13.37 2.96 -9.58
N ASP A 373 14.12 2.09 -10.23
CA ASP A 373 14.83 2.44 -11.48
C ASP A 373 13.91 2.43 -12.71
N GLY A 374 12.71 1.88 -12.60
CA GLY A 374 11.77 1.86 -13.72
C GLY A 374 10.66 0.82 -13.62
N TYR A 375 9.85 0.82 -14.66
CA TYR A 375 8.83 -0.18 -14.90
C TYR A 375 9.35 -1.25 -15.84
N TRP A 376 9.13 -2.50 -15.50
CA TRP A 376 9.48 -3.64 -16.33
C TRP A 376 8.83 -3.54 -17.72
N ASN A 377 9.64 -3.64 -18.78
CA ASN A 377 9.22 -3.58 -20.20
C ASN A 377 8.39 -2.34 -20.61
N GLN A 378 8.39 -1.25 -19.83
CA GLN A 378 7.63 -0.03 -20.12
C GLN A 378 8.55 1.19 -20.19
N ARG A 379 9.46 1.21 -21.17
CA ARG A 379 10.51 2.23 -21.31
C ARG A 379 9.97 3.67 -21.34
N ASP A 380 8.91 3.93 -22.10
CA ASP A 380 8.42 5.29 -22.28
C ASP A 380 7.76 5.81 -20.99
N LYS A 381 7.01 4.95 -20.30
CA LYS A 381 6.46 5.29 -18.97
C LYS A 381 7.56 5.49 -17.94
N SER A 382 8.61 4.64 -17.96
CA SER A 382 9.75 4.78 -17.06
C SER A 382 10.41 6.14 -17.23
N ARG A 383 10.64 6.57 -18.47
CA ARG A 383 11.24 7.88 -18.78
C ARG A 383 10.36 9.06 -18.42
N ALA A 384 9.03 8.90 -18.52
CA ALA A 384 8.09 9.93 -18.14
C ALA A 384 7.91 10.07 -16.62
N THR A 385 8.15 8.97 -15.87
CA THR A 385 7.99 8.96 -14.41
C THR A 385 9.30 9.25 -13.68
N PHE A 386 10.41 8.66 -14.13
CA PHE A 386 11.72 8.76 -13.48
C PHE A 386 12.63 9.71 -14.27
N GLU A 387 12.76 10.95 -13.78
CA GLU A 387 13.52 12.03 -14.43
C GLU A 387 14.82 12.30 -13.66
N GLY A 388 15.90 11.64 -14.02
CA GLY A 388 17.16 11.72 -13.29
C GLY A 388 17.01 11.19 -11.86
N VAL A 389 17.18 12.04 -10.85
CA VAL A 389 16.98 11.66 -9.44
C VAL A 389 15.53 11.84 -8.96
N TRP A 390 14.65 12.42 -9.79
CA TRP A 390 13.29 12.76 -9.42
C TRP A 390 12.29 11.74 -9.95
N THR A 391 11.36 11.36 -9.10
CA THR A 391 10.19 10.54 -9.45
C THR A 391 8.95 11.43 -9.44
N ARG A 392 8.23 11.48 -10.56
CA ARG A 392 6.92 12.11 -10.64
C ARG A 392 5.88 11.25 -9.95
N THR A 393 5.19 11.80 -8.97
CA THR A 393 4.15 11.06 -8.23
C THR A 393 2.83 10.99 -8.98
N GLY A 394 2.58 11.94 -9.88
CA GLY A 394 1.28 12.16 -10.51
C GLY A 394 0.23 12.73 -9.55
N ASP A 395 0.66 13.22 -8.38
CA ASP A 395 -0.19 13.89 -7.39
C ASP A 395 0.09 15.38 -7.38
N LYS A 396 -0.95 16.19 -7.22
CA LYS A 396 -0.87 17.64 -7.06
C LYS A 396 -0.98 18.01 -5.59
N TYR A 397 -0.11 18.91 -5.20
CA TYR A 397 -0.01 19.43 -3.84
C TYR A 397 0.13 20.94 -3.82
N GLU A 398 -0.26 21.54 -2.71
CA GLU A 398 0.06 22.92 -2.31
C GLU A 398 1.01 22.85 -1.10
N ARG A 399 2.07 23.66 -1.10
CA ARG A 399 2.93 23.82 0.06
C ARG A 399 2.52 25.06 0.85
N ARG A 400 2.17 24.90 2.11
CA ARG A 400 1.82 25.98 3.04
C ARG A 400 3.05 26.76 3.50
N ALA A 401 2.83 27.94 4.04
CA ALA A 401 3.88 28.78 4.62
C ALA A 401 4.63 28.13 5.81
N ASP A 402 3.96 27.22 6.52
CA ASP A 402 4.54 26.43 7.62
C ASP A 402 5.34 25.19 7.14
N GLY A 403 5.46 25.00 5.81
CA GLY A 403 6.19 23.92 5.18
C GLY A 403 5.41 22.63 4.98
N ARG A 404 4.16 22.53 5.48
CA ARG A 404 3.30 21.36 5.30
C ARG A 404 2.69 21.33 3.90
N TYR A 405 2.34 20.13 3.46
CA TYR A 405 1.77 19.86 2.16
C TYR A 405 0.30 19.46 2.27
N ILE A 406 -0.55 20.07 1.43
CA ILE A 406 -1.97 19.75 1.30
C ILE A 406 -2.18 19.00 -0.01
N TYR A 407 -2.82 17.85 0.05
CA TYR A 407 -3.18 17.07 -1.12
C TYR A 407 -4.29 17.76 -1.92
N CYS A 408 -4.04 18.00 -3.20
CA CYS A 408 -4.98 18.66 -4.10
C CYS A 408 -5.61 17.70 -5.13
N GLY A 409 -5.19 16.44 -5.17
CA GLY A 409 -5.72 15.42 -6.09
C GLY A 409 -4.70 14.88 -7.07
N ARG A 410 -5.15 13.98 -7.96
CA ARG A 410 -4.32 13.42 -9.03
C ARG A 410 -4.16 14.41 -10.18
N THR A 411 -3.01 14.40 -10.82
CA THR A 411 -2.76 15.23 -12.03
C THR A 411 -3.81 14.94 -13.11
N ASP A 412 -4.22 13.70 -13.28
CA ASP A 412 -5.22 13.27 -14.26
C ASP A 412 -6.67 13.58 -13.86
N ASP A 413 -6.93 13.91 -12.59
CA ASP A 413 -8.26 14.14 -12.04
C ASP A 413 -8.59 15.64 -11.89
N LEU A 414 -7.58 16.50 -11.69
CA LEU A 414 -7.80 17.93 -11.58
C LEU A 414 -8.27 18.54 -12.91
N PHE A 415 -9.17 19.51 -12.83
CA PHE A 415 -9.66 20.24 -13.99
C PHE A 415 -9.87 21.71 -13.68
N LYS A 416 -9.91 22.55 -14.72
CA LYS A 416 -10.12 23.99 -14.57
C LYS A 416 -11.59 24.34 -14.85
N VAL A 417 -12.18 25.13 -13.94
CA VAL A 417 -13.48 25.77 -14.12
C VAL A 417 -13.26 27.27 -14.21
N SER A 418 -13.53 27.87 -15.36
CA SER A 418 -13.30 29.29 -15.59
C SER A 418 -11.88 29.76 -15.25
N GLY A 419 -10.88 28.91 -15.53
CA GLY A 419 -9.46 29.19 -15.25
C GLY A 419 -8.99 28.85 -13.82
N ILE A 420 -9.90 28.48 -12.91
CA ILE A 420 -9.59 28.14 -11.52
C ILE A 420 -9.47 26.62 -11.41
N TRP A 421 -8.40 26.13 -10.78
CA TRP A 421 -8.24 24.73 -10.47
C TRP A 421 -9.32 24.23 -9.50
N VAL A 422 -9.93 23.11 -9.85
CA VAL A 422 -10.87 22.37 -9.01
C VAL A 422 -10.27 21.01 -8.71
N SER A 423 -10.08 20.77 -7.44
CA SER A 423 -9.71 19.46 -6.89
C SER A 423 -10.99 18.65 -6.65
N PRO A 424 -11.19 17.51 -7.32
CA PRO A 424 -12.25 16.58 -6.97
C PRO A 424 -12.25 16.23 -5.49
N PHE A 425 -11.07 15.98 -4.93
CA PHE A 425 -10.89 15.62 -3.53
C PHE A 425 -11.39 16.70 -2.55
N GLU A 426 -11.06 17.97 -2.80
CA GLU A 426 -11.54 19.09 -1.98
C GLU A 426 -13.07 19.20 -1.99
N VAL A 427 -13.67 19.01 -3.17
CA VAL A 427 -15.14 19.02 -3.32
C VAL A 427 -15.76 17.79 -2.62
N GLU A 428 -15.16 16.62 -2.76
CA GLU A 428 -15.60 15.40 -2.09
C GLU A 428 -15.54 15.50 -0.57
N GLN A 429 -14.48 16.10 -0.02
CA GLN A 429 -14.37 16.36 1.43
C GLN A 429 -15.50 17.27 1.92
N SER A 430 -15.76 18.35 1.19
CA SER A 430 -16.86 19.25 1.52
C SER A 430 -18.22 18.53 1.46
N ILE A 431 -18.45 17.70 0.44
CA ILE A 431 -19.68 16.91 0.28
C ILE A 431 -19.84 15.89 1.42
N THR A 432 -18.76 15.20 1.79
CA THR A 432 -18.81 14.17 2.86
C THR A 432 -19.01 14.75 4.26
N ALA A 433 -18.83 16.05 4.45
CA ALA A 433 -19.25 16.75 5.67
C ALA A 433 -20.78 16.86 5.81
N HIS A 434 -21.55 16.58 4.73
CA HIS A 434 -23.00 16.58 4.80
C HIS A 434 -23.52 15.41 5.64
N PRO A 435 -24.45 15.64 6.62
CA PRO A 435 -24.90 14.59 7.56
C PRO A 435 -25.45 13.31 6.93
N SER A 436 -26.06 13.43 5.75
CA SER A 436 -26.70 12.31 5.03
C SER A 436 -25.76 11.57 4.08
N VAL A 437 -24.52 12.02 3.87
CA VAL A 437 -23.59 11.42 2.90
C VAL A 437 -22.64 10.45 3.59
N VAL A 438 -22.42 9.28 2.97
CA VAL A 438 -21.41 8.28 3.37
C VAL A 438 -20.14 8.47 2.57
N GLU A 439 -20.29 8.55 1.23
CA GLU A 439 -19.18 8.66 0.30
C GLU A 439 -19.56 9.58 -0.85
N ALA A 440 -18.56 10.21 -1.44
CA ALA A 440 -18.71 11.03 -2.63
C ALA A 440 -17.56 10.81 -3.61
N ALA A 441 -17.86 10.91 -4.90
CA ALA A 441 -16.86 10.98 -5.97
C ALA A 441 -17.20 12.14 -6.90
N VAL A 442 -16.19 12.95 -7.24
CA VAL A 442 -16.36 14.10 -8.14
C VAL A 442 -15.54 13.91 -9.40
N VAL A 443 -16.15 14.19 -10.53
CA VAL A 443 -15.50 14.17 -11.85
C VAL A 443 -15.80 15.44 -12.64
N ALA A 444 -14.96 15.72 -13.63
CA ALA A 444 -15.27 16.73 -14.63
C ALA A 444 -16.33 16.21 -15.58
N ALA A 445 -17.40 16.98 -15.79
CA ALA A 445 -18.42 16.75 -16.83
C ALA A 445 -18.60 18.03 -17.66
N ALA A 446 -18.84 17.86 -18.95
CA ALA A 446 -19.08 18.99 -19.85
C ALA A 446 -20.55 19.47 -19.72
N ASP A 447 -20.75 20.79 -19.63
CA ASP A 447 -22.07 21.39 -19.77
C ASP A 447 -22.48 21.50 -21.25
N ASP A 448 -23.70 21.99 -21.53
CA ASP A 448 -24.24 22.13 -22.88
C ASP A 448 -23.38 22.99 -23.81
N SER A 449 -22.49 23.80 -23.27
CA SER A 449 -21.54 24.65 -23.99
C SER A 449 -20.16 23.98 -24.13
N GLY A 450 -19.99 22.73 -23.67
CA GLY A 450 -18.72 21.99 -23.68
C GLY A 450 -17.72 22.43 -22.60
N LEU A 451 -18.15 23.26 -21.63
CA LEU A 451 -17.28 23.72 -20.55
C LEU A 451 -17.31 22.73 -19.38
N LEU A 452 -16.12 22.37 -18.89
CA LEU A 452 -15.99 21.46 -17.75
C LEU A 452 -16.56 22.07 -16.46
N LYS A 453 -17.34 21.27 -15.74
CA LYS A 453 -17.94 21.57 -14.45
C LYS A 453 -17.84 20.34 -13.53
N PRO A 454 -17.83 20.54 -12.19
CA PRO A 454 -17.88 19.42 -11.26
C PRO A 454 -19.24 18.70 -11.34
N LYS A 455 -19.19 17.36 -11.44
CA LYS A 455 -20.32 16.45 -11.23
C LYS A 455 -20.01 15.54 -10.07
N ALA A 456 -20.90 15.47 -9.10
CA ALA A 456 -20.76 14.64 -7.91
C ALA A 456 -21.65 13.38 -8.01
N TYR A 457 -21.09 12.24 -7.65
CA TYR A 457 -21.80 11.01 -7.37
C TYR A 457 -21.75 10.78 -5.86
N VAL A 458 -22.88 10.54 -5.21
CA VAL A 458 -22.96 10.45 -3.75
C VAL A 458 -23.67 9.18 -3.30
N VAL A 459 -23.13 8.53 -2.28
CA VAL A 459 -23.75 7.41 -1.57
C VAL A 459 -24.34 7.97 -0.28
N LEU A 460 -25.61 7.76 -0.05
CA LEU A 460 -26.32 8.25 1.13
C LEU A 460 -26.31 7.21 2.27
N LYS A 461 -26.47 7.69 3.50
CA LYS A 461 -26.69 6.83 4.67
C LYS A 461 -28.04 6.12 4.53
N ASP A 462 -28.15 4.91 5.09
CA ASP A 462 -29.38 4.15 5.11
C ASP A 462 -30.53 4.96 5.74
N GLY A 463 -31.63 5.05 5.00
CA GLY A 463 -32.82 5.80 5.43
C GLY A 463 -32.71 7.33 5.33
N ALA A 464 -31.64 7.87 4.74
CA ALA A 464 -31.54 9.30 4.49
C ALA A 464 -32.54 9.73 3.39
N ASP A 465 -33.19 10.88 3.58
CA ASP A 465 -34.07 11.46 2.58
C ASP A 465 -33.25 12.03 1.43
N SER A 466 -33.52 11.58 0.21
CA SER A 466 -32.91 12.10 -1.02
C SER A 466 -33.58 13.38 -1.54
N GLN A 467 -34.75 13.73 -1.00
CA GLN A 467 -35.46 14.96 -1.36
C GLN A 467 -34.60 16.16 -0.92
N ASP A 468 -34.33 17.08 -1.83
CA ASP A 468 -33.49 18.26 -1.61
C ASP A 468 -31.97 18.02 -1.42
N ILE A 469 -31.48 16.77 -1.52
CA ILE A 469 -30.05 16.47 -1.33
C ILE A 469 -29.16 17.25 -2.33
N ASP A 470 -29.58 17.38 -3.59
CA ASP A 470 -28.87 18.15 -4.62
C ASP A 470 -28.68 19.63 -4.21
N SER A 471 -29.76 20.27 -3.78
CA SER A 471 -29.73 21.68 -3.39
C SER A 471 -28.94 21.90 -2.10
N SER A 472 -29.07 20.98 -1.13
CA SER A 472 -28.36 21.02 0.16
C SER A 472 -26.84 20.88 -0.04
N ILE A 473 -26.40 19.89 -0.80
CA ILE A 473 -24.98 19.69 -1.13
C ILE A 473 -24.41 20.89 -1.88
N LYS A 474 -25.13 21.40 -2.88
CA LYS A 474 -24.68 22.59 -3.64
C LYS A 474 -24.53 23.82 -2.77
N SER A 475 -25.42 24.02 -1.80
CA SER A 475 -25.32 25.12 -0.84
C SER A 475 -24.12 24.91 0.08
N LEU A 476 -24.00 23.73 0.68
CA LEU A 476 -22.88 23.41 1.57
C LEU A 476 -21.53 23.67 0.91
N VAL A 477 -21.30 23.13 -0.29
CA VAL A 477 -20.04 23.30 -1.01
C VAL A 477 -19.78 24.77 -1.41
N LYS A 478 -20.82 25.53 -1.78
CA LYS A 478 -20.65 26.97 -2.07
C LYS A 478 -20.22 27.77 -0.86
N ASP A 479 -20.76 27.43 0.29
CA ASP A 479 -20.51 28.15 1.55
C ASP A 479 -19.13 27.78 2.13
N ASP A 480 -18.70 26.52 1.94
CA ASP A 480 -17.45 25.98 2.46
C ASP A 480 -16.23 26.34 1.58
N ILE A 481 -16.24 25.97 0.30
CA ILE A 481 -15.07 26.08 -0.60
C ILE A 481 -15.28 27.03 -1.81
N GLY A 482 -16.43 27.70 -1.85
CA GLY A 482 -16.68 28.80 -2.79
C GLY A 482 -17.48 28.44 -4.05
N LYS A 483 -17.97 29.51 -4.71
CA LYS A 483 -18.95 29.43 -5.80
C LYS A 483 -18.45 28.79 -7.10
N TRP A 484 -17.15 28.60 -7.27
CA TRP A 484 -16.56 28.05 -8.50
C TRP A 484 -16.44 26.54 -8.46
N LYS A 485 -16.37 25.94 -7.25
CA LYS A 485 -16.07 24.54 -7.01
C LYS A 485 -17.31 23.66 -6.78
N TYR A 486 -18.50 24.25 -6.53
CA TYR A 486 -19.70 23.45 -6.24
C TYR A 486 -20.12 22.59 -7.44
N PRO A 487 -20.62 21.37 -7.21
CA PRO A 487 -21.08 20.48 -8.27
C PRO A 487 -22.30 21.05 -8.98
N ARG A 488 -22.31 20.97 -10.32
CA ARG A 488 -23.46 21.40 -11.12
C ARG A 488 -24.53 20.30 -11.14
N TRP A 489 -24.10 19.07 -11.04
CA TRP A 489 -24.96 17.89 -10.96
C TRP A 489 -24.56 17.07 -9.73
N VAL A 490 -25.57 16.57 -9.01
CA VAL A 490 -25.41 15.61 -7.90
C VAL A 490 -26.29 14.41 -8.24
N GLU A 491 -25.65 13.25 -8.37
CA GLU A 491 -26.29 11.99 -8.69
C GLU A 491 -26.16 11.05 -7.50
N VAL A 492 -27.29 10.54 -7.00
CA VAL A 492 -27.31 9.57 -5.91
C VAL A 492 -27.12 8.17 -6.51
N VAL A 493 -26.17 7.42 -5.99
CA VAL A 493 -25.83 6.07 -6.43
C VAL A 493 -25.80 5.10 -5.23
N ASP A 494 -26.01 3.82 -5.48
CA ASP A 494 -26.00 2.80 -4.45
C ASP A 494 -24.57 2.48 -3.97
N ASP A 495 -23.57 2.54 -4.87
CA ASP A 495 -22.15 2.33 -4.57
C ASP A 495 -21.27 3.04 -5.61
N LEU A 496 -20.01 3.33 -5.24
CA LEU A 496 -19.02 3.91 -6.12
C LEU A 496 -18.08 2.82 -6.68
N PRO A 497 -17.64 2.92 -7.96
CA PRO A 497 -16.70 1.96 -8.52
C PRO A 497 -15.34 2.09 -7.81
N LYS A 498 -14.87 1.00 -7.21
CA LYS A 498 -13.62 0.96 -6.44
C LYS A 498 -12.64 -0.06 -7.01
N THR A 499 -11.37 0.16 -6.76
CA THR A 499 -10.32 -0.85 -6.96
C THR A 499 -10.44 -1.93 -5.89
N ALA A 500 -9.69 -3.02 -6.05
CA ALA A 500 -9.55 -4.05 -5.02
C ALA A 500 -8.99 -3.50 -3.68
N THR A 501 -8.36 -2.32 -3.71
CA THR A 501 -7.82 -1.62 -2.54
C THR A 501 -8.79 -0.60 -1.93
N GLY A 502 -10.00 -0.46 -2.47
CA GLY A 502 -10.99 0.50 -2.01
C GLY A 502 -10.92 1.88 -2.68
N LYS A 503 -9.90 2.17 -3.51
CA LYS A 503 -9.76 3.48 -4.17
C LYS A 503 -10.82 3.68 -5.25
N ILE A 504 -11.43 4.86 -5.27
CA ILE A 504 -12.45 5.23 -6.25
C ILE A 504 -11.85 5.28 -7.67
N GLN A 505 -12.50 4.59 -8.61
CA GLN A 505 -12.14 4.54 -10.02
C GLN A 505 -12.87 5.64 -10.81
N ARG A 506 -12.45 6.90 -10.66
CA ARG A 506 -13.11 8.06 -11.27
C ARG A 506 -13.21 7.99 -12.79
N PHE A 507 -12.27 7.31 -13.46
CA PHE A 507 -12.33 7.12 -14.92
C PHE A 507 -13.62 6.42 -15.37
N LYS A 508 -14.13 5.45 -14.59
CA LYS A 508 -15.40 4.77 -14.89
C LYS A 508 -16.62 5.68 -14.73
N LEU A 509 -16.51 6.68 -13.87
CA LEU A 509 -17.58 7.67 -13.68
C LEU A 509 -17.57 8.74 -14.77
N ARG A 510 -16.40 9.01 -15.40
CA ARG A 510 -16.27 9.95 -16.52
C ARG A 510 -16.85 9.39 -17.81
N ASP A 511 -16.66 8.09 -18.08
CA ASP A 511 -17.15 7.43 -19.29
C ASP A 511 -18.70 7.25 -19.30
N GLY A 512 -19.35 7.41 -18.17
CA GLY A 512 -20.81 7.38 -18.01
C GLY A 512 -21.46 8.76 -17.77
N ALA A 513 -20.68 9.83 -17.90
CA ALA A 513 -21.12 11.18 -17.61
C ALA A 513 -21.56 11.95 -18.88
#